data_6766e6c6e36bd255590de4f8f595d196
#
_entry.id   6766e6c6e36bd255590de4f8f595d196
#
_cell.length_a   1.000
_cell.length_b   1.000
_cell.length_c   1.000
_cell.angle_alpha   90.00
_cell.angle_beta   90.00
_cell.angle_gamma   90.00
#
_symmetry.space_group_name_H-M   'P 1'
#
loop_
_entity.id
_entity.type
_entity.pdbx_description
1 polymer ?
#
loop_
_entity_poly.entity_id
_entity_poly.type
_entity_poly.pdbx_seq_one_letter_code
_entity_poly.pdbx_strand_id
1 'polypeptide(L)'
;MFRSTDIESLKDSLVGIDFHSPSVITPLAQRYFDFYGLNFSCWGDQDRASLHHHFGSFDAAGFTIACHYFVCVDEAPTGTLFILHGYYDHAGLYAHLIEFGLRHKLAVVIFDLPGHGLSSGEQASISSFSLYREVFAECLRLAQQAGLARPWHVMGQSTGGAIVMDYCLSGHTGGNYCSRQQPHQFEKVVLLAPLVRPHHWWQGRLMHAVLEPFVDSIARGFVRNSSDEEFLRFIQEQDPLQSRKLSARWVRALKNWQKEFVGYAPCFARIHVIQGALDKTVDWRYNLRAIEDKFPNAAMNMIADARHHLANESEAIRGKLYRILESIFE
;
A
#
# COMPACT_ATOMS: atom_id res chain seq x y z
N MET A 1 -11.05 -22.46 -5.02
CA MET A 1 -9.94 -21.64 -5.55
C MET A 1 -10.56 -20.42 -6.24
N PHE A 2 -10.07 -19.23 -5.99
CA PHE A 2 -10.48 -17.98 -6.65
C PHE A 2 -9.84 -17.91 -8.04
N ARG A 3 -10.59 -17.45 -9.06
CA ARG A 3 -10.16 -17.50 -10.47
C ARG A 3 -10.42 -16.15 -11.15
N SER A 4 -9.80 -15.91 -12.30
CA SER A 4 -10.04 -14.73 -13.13
C SER A 4 -11.51 -14.54 -13.52
N THR A 5 -12.26 -15.62 -13.69
CA THR A 5 -13.71 -15.61 -13.96
C THR A 5 -14.54 -15.10 -12.77
N ASP A 6 -14.00 -15.12 -11.56
CA ASP A 6 -14.69 -14.69 -10.34
C ASP A 6 -14.54 -13.17 -10.10
N ILE A 7 -13.56 -12.51 -10.75
CA ILE A 7 -13.16 -11.12 -10.45
C ILE A 7 -14.31 -10.15 -10.69
N GLU A 8 -14.89 -10.13 -11.89
CA GLU A 8 -15.95 -9.15 -12.22
C GLU A 8 -17.19 -9.39 -11.36
N SER A 9 -17.57 -10.65 -11.13
CA SER A 9 -18.69 -10.98 -10.24
C SER A 9 -18.44 -10.53 -8.80
N LEU A 10 -17.20 -10.59 -8.32
CA LEU A 10 -16.86 -10.12 -6.98
C LEU A 10 -16.90 -8.59 -6.91
N LYS A 11 -16.33 -7.89 -7.92
CA LYS A 11 -16.41 -6.42 -8.03
C LYS A 11 -17.85 -5.94 -8.03
N ASP A 12 -18.71 -6.54 -8.85
CA ASP A 12 -20.13 -6.16 -8.96
C ASP A 12 -20.91 -6.43 -7.67
N SER A 13 -20.44 -7.32 -6.83
CA SER A 13 -21.06 -7.64 -5.53
C SER A 13 -20.64 -6.72 -4.40
N LEU A 14 -19.63 -5.86 -4.60
CA LEU A 14 -19.17 -4.94 -3.56
C LEU A 14 -20.22 -3.86 -3.31
N VAL A 15 -20.64 -3.76 -2.08
CA VAL A 15 -21.51 -2.67 -1.59
C VAL A 15 -20.66 -1.55 -0.98
N GLY A 16 -21.24 -0.40 -0.73
CA GLY A 16 -20.57 0.68 0.00
C GLY A 16 -19.99 0.18 1.33
N ILE A 17 -18.73 0.52 1.61
CA ILE A 17 -18.06 0.10 2.86
C ILE A 17 -18.78 0.75 4.06
N ASP A 18 -19.19 -0.08 5.03
CA ASP A 18 -19.67 0.37 6.34
C ASP A 18 -18.62 0.02 7.40
N PHE A 19 -18.07 1.03 8.05
CA PHE A 19 -17.07 0.84 9.10
C PHE A 19 -17.69 0.49 10.47
N HIS A 20 -19.00 0.52 10.61
CA HIS A 20 -19.70 0.22 11.86
C HIS A 20 -20.28 -1.19 11.91
N SER A 21 -20.71 -1.70 10.76
CA SER A 21 -21.33 -3.02 10.66
C SER A 21 -20.51 -3.94 9.77
N PRO A 22 -20.13 -5.13 10.24
CA PRO A 22 -19.36 -6.07 9.41
C PRO A 22 -20.16 -6.48 8.18
N SER A 23 -19.45 -6.67 7.08
CA SER A 23 -20.06 -7.08 5.83
C SER A 23 -20.61 -8.50 5.90
N VAL A 24 -21.74 -8.74 5.23
CA VAL A 24 -22.21 -10.11 4.98
C VAL A 24 -21.26 -10.77 3.98
N ILE A 25 -20.49 -11.74 4.42
CA ILE A 25 -19.51 -12.43 3.60
C ILE A 25 -20.23 -13.41 2.68
N THR A 26 -20.21 -13.13 1.38
CA THR A 26 -20.75 -14.05 0.37
C THR A 26 -19.81 -15.26 0.17
N PRO A 27 -20.31 -16.40 -0.33
CA PRO A 27 -19.43 -17.53 -0.66
C PRO A 27 -18.29 -17.18 -1.65
N LEU A 28 -18.51 -16.19 -2.51
CA LEU A 28 -17.51 -15.70 -3.46
C LEU A 28 -16.43 -14.86 -2.74
N ALA A 29 -16.83 -13.95 -1.86
CA ALA A 29 -15.91 -13.19 -1.03
C ALA A 29 -15.09 -14.12 -0.11
N GLN A 30 -15.72 -15.15 0.46
CA GLN A 30 -15.02 -16.15 1.27
C GLN A 30 -13.95 -16.90 0.46
N ARG A 31 -14.23 -17.30 -0.80
CA ARG A 31 -13.20 -17.91 -1.67
C ARG A 31 -12.03 -16.98 -1.96
N TYR A 32 -12.29 -15.67 -2.09
CA TYR A 32 -11.24 -14.65 -2.23
C TYR A 32 -10.39 -14.56 -0.96
N PHE A 33 -11.02 -14.52 0.22
CA PHE A 33 -10.29 -14.46 1.50
C PHE A 33 -9.46 -15.72 1.76
N ASP A 34 -10.03 -16.90 1.49
CA ASP A 34 -9.30 -18.18 1.60
C ASP A 34 -8.10 -18.24 0.68
N PHE A 35 -8.24 -17.71 -0.54
CA PHE A 35 -7.19 -17.74 -1.56
C PHE A 35 -5.99 -16.86 -1.21
N TYR A 36 -6.23 -15.70 -0.59
CA TYR A 36 -5.19 -14.74 -0.21
C TYR A 36 -4.81 -14.80 1.28
N GLY A 37 -5.38 -15.71 2.05
CA GLY A 37 -5.07 -15.86 3.47
C GLY A 37 -5.57 -14.69 4.32
N LEU A 38 -6.71 -14.08 3.97
CA LEU A 38 -7.29 -12.94 4.68
C LEU A 38 -8.24 -13.37 5.83
N ASN A 39 -8.17 -14.61 6.28
CA ASN A 39 -8.92 -15.13 7.40
C ASN A 39 -8.08 -15.03 8.67
N PHE A 40 -8.20 -13.91 9.36
CA PHE A 40 -7.48 -13.66 10.61
C PHE A 40 -8.32 -14.01 11.82
N SER A 41 -7.65 -14.22 12.96
CA SER A 41 -8.24 -14.24 14.30
C SER A 41 -7.62 -13.14 15.14
N CYS A 42 -8.36 -12.64 16.12
CA CYS A 42 -7.82 -11.69 17.08
C CYS A 42 -6.88 -12.40 18.06
N TRP A 43 -5.83 -11.73 18.44
CA TRP A 43 -4.87 -12.21 19.42
C TRP A 43 -5.20 -11.63 20.81
N GLY A 44 -5.60 -12.46 21.76
CA GLY A 44 -5.88 -12.08 23.14
C GLY A 44 -5.87 -13.30 24.05
N ASP A 45 -5.84 -13.08 25.38
CA ASP A 45 -5.78 -14.13 26.43
C ASP A 45 -7.01 -15.05 26.49
N GLN A 46 -8.01 -14.82 25.67
CA GLN A 46 -9.20 -15.66 25.57
C GLN A 46 -9.36 -16.14 24.13
N ASP A 47 -9.48 -17.44 23.94
CA ASP A 47 -9.59 -18.19 22.66
C ASP A 47 -10.76 -17.78 21.73
N ARG A 48 -11.36 -16.60 21.87
CA ARG A 48 -12.59 -16.20 21.18
C ARG A 48 -12.72 -14.71 20.87
N ALA A 49 -11.62 -13.95 20.76
CA ALA A 49 -11.78 -12.58 20.32
C ALA A 49 -12.34 -12.54 18.87
N SER A 50 -13.50 -11.90 18.70
CA SER A 50 -14.19 -11.85 17.41
C SER A 50 -13.57 -10.78 16.52
N LEU A 51 -13.05 -11.18 15.36
CA LEU A 51 -12.62 -10.27 14.32
C LEU A 51 -13.81 -9.89 13.45
N HIS A 52 -14.05 -8.60 13.30
CA HIS A 52 -14.93 -8.07 12.26
C HIS A 52 -14.12 -7.71 11.02
N HIS A 53 -14.51 -8.27 9.90
CA HIS A 53 -13.99 -7.93 8.58
C HIS A 53 -15.07 -7.20 7.81
N HIS A 54 -14.85 -5.91 7.57
CA HIS A 54 -15.70 -5.08 6.73
C HIS A 54 -15.08 -5.05 5.34
N PHE A 55 -15.84 -5.49 4.34
CA PHE A 55 -15.38 -5.59 2.97
C PHE A 55 -16.40 -4.95 2.04
N GLY A 56 -16.00 -3.97 1.28
CA GLY A 56 -16.89 -3.20 0.41
C GLY A 56 -16.11 -2.25 -0.48
N SER A 57 -16.75 -1.19 -0.92
CA SER A 57 -16.12 -0.18 -1.79
C SER A 57 -16.51 1.23 -1.39
N PHE A 58 -15.73 2.20 -1.85
CA PHE A 58 -16.06 3.63 -1.81
C PHE A 58 -15.69 4.30 -3.12
N ASP A 59 -16.35 5.40 -3.46
CA ASP A 59 -16.06 6.16 -4.67
C ASP A 59 -15.10 7.30 -4.36
N ALA A 60 -14.04 7.43 -5.17
CA ALA A 60 -13.06 8.51 -5.06
C ALA A 60 -12.39 8.80 -6.41
N ALA A 61 -12.20 10.08 -6.74
CA ALA A 61 -11.46 10.51 -7.93
C ALA A 61 -11.96 9.87 -9.25
N GLY A 62 -13.24 9.51 -9.32
CA GLY A 62 -13.85 8.84 -10.47
C GLY A 62 -13.63 7.32 -10.54
N PHE A 63 -13.19 6.71 -9.44
CA PHE A 63 -13.00 5.26 -9.30
C PHE A 63 -13.87 4.71 -8.18
N THR A 64 -14.30 3.44 -8.33
CA THR A 64 -14.85 2.63 -7.25
C THR A 64 -13.71 1.82 -6.66
N ILE A 65 -13.42 2.00 -5.38
CA ILE A 65 -12.25 1.53 -4.66
C ILE A 65 -12.64 0.40 -3.71
N ALA A 66 -12.14 -0.80 -3.95
CA ALA A 66 -12.32 -1.93 -3.04
C ALA A 66 -11.53 -1.73 -1.75
N CYS A 67 -12.17 -1.92 -0.61
CA CYS A 67 -11.63 -1.60 0.70
C CYS A 67 -11.93 -2.70 1.70
N HIS A 68 -10.95 -2.97 2.56
CA HIS A 68 -11.05 -3.86 3.71
C HIS A 68 -10.79 -3.07 5.00
N TYR A 69 -11.58 -3.34 6.00
CA TYR A 69 -11.37 -2.87 7.35
C TYR A 69 -11.47 -4.05 8.32
N PHE A 70 -10.41 -4.25 9.10
CA PHE A 70 -10.31 -5.33 10.07
C PHE A 70 -10.23 -4.73 11.46
N VAL A 71 -11.05 -5.22 12.39
CA VAL A 71 -11.05 -4.76 13.77
C VAL A 71 -11.43 -5.88 14.73
N CYS A 72 -10.69 -6.04 15.83
CA CYS A 72 -11.08 -6.88 16.94
C CYS A 72 -12.12 -6.14 17.79
N VAL A 73 -13.24 -6.78 18.10
CA VAL A 73 -14.38 -6.12 18.78
C VAL A 73 -14.44 -6.36 20.28
N ASP A 74 -13.78 -7.40 20.77
CA ASP A 74 -13.77 -7.73 22.20
C ASP A 74 -12.81 -6.83 23.01
N GLU A 75 -11.88 -6.17 22.33
CA GLU A 75 -10.98 -5.17 22.90
C GLU A 75 -10.94 -3.95 21.96
N ALA A 76 -11.21 -2.77 22.50
CA ALA A 76 -11.16 -1.54 21.71
C ALA A 76 -9.76 -1.35 21.09
N PRO A 77 -9.67 -1.08 19.79
CA PRO A 77 -8.37 -0.89 19.14
C PRO A 77 -7.65 0.33 19.71
N THR A 78 -6.34 0.22 19.88
CA THR A 78 -5.49 1.29 20.41
C THR A 78 -5.19 2.38 19.39
N GLY A 79 -5.56 2.15 18.11
CA GLY A 79 -5.37 3.05 16.99
C GLY A 79 -5.78 2.38 15.68
N THR A 80 -5.52 3.05 14.56
CA THR A 80 -5.81 2.52 13.22
C THR A 80 -4.57 2.60 12.34
N LEU A 81 -4.22 1.49 11.69
CA LEU A 81 -3.16 1.38 10.69
C LEU A 81 -3.76 1.39 9.28
N PHE A 82 -3.36 2.35 8.46
CA PHE A 82 -3.65 2.40 7.04
C PHE A 82 -2.48 1.79 6.26
N ILE A 83 -2.77 0.82 5.37
CA ILE A 83 -1.76 0.16 4.54
C ILE A 83 -2.02 0.52 3.07
N LEU A 84 -0.97 0.97 2.37
CA LEU A 84 -0.99 1.25 0.94
C LEU A 84 -0.03 0.32 0.22
N HIS A 85 -0.56 -0.44 -0.73
CA HIS A 85 0.21 -1.43 -1.48
C HIS A 85 1.08 -0.85 -2.61
N GLY A 86 1.98 -1.67 -3.18
CA GLY A 86 2.86 -1.32 -4.28
C GLY A 86 2.21 -1.40 -5.66
N TYR A 87 2.92 -0.96 -6.69
CA TYR A 87 2.51 -1.11 -8.08
C TYR A 87 2.51 -2.61 -8.46
N TYR A 88 1.48 -3.04 -9.14
CA TYR A 88 1.11 -4.42 -9.45
C TYR A 88 0.52 -5.21 -8.28
N ASP A 89 0.62 -4.74 -7.05
CA ASP A 89 0.06 -5.41 -5.87
C ASP A 89 -1.44 -5.12 -5.72
N HIS A 90 -2.03 -5.69 -4.71
CA HIS A 90 -3.39 -5.44 -4.22
C HIS A 90 -3.50 -5.86 -2.75
N ALA A 91 -4.59 -5.52 -2.08
CA ALA A 91 -4.80 -5.77 -0.65
C ALA A 91 -4.59 -7.22 -0.25
N GLY A 92 -4.98 -8.18 -1.10
CA GLY A 92 -4.81 -9.62 -0.84
C GLY A 92 -3.38 -10.07 -0.62
N LEU A 93 -2.37 -9.32 -1.11
CA LEU A 93 -0.95 -9.68 -0.91
C LEU A 93 -0.38 -9.16 0.41
N TYR A 94 -1.17 -8.49 1.25
CA TYR A 94 -0.67 -7.82 2.46
C TYR A 94 -1.12 -8.49 3.76
N ALA A 95 -1.51 -9.76 3.71
CA ALA A 95 -1.95 -10.53 4.87
C ALA A 95 -0.98 -10.41 6.07
N HIS A 96 0.33 -10.49 5.83
CA HIS A 96 1.35 -10.39 6.88
C HIS A 96 1.39 -9.04 7.60
N LEU A 97 1.16 -7.93 6.89
CA LEU A 97 1.12 -6.60 7.50
C LEU A 97 -0.22 -6.32 8.18
N ILE A 98 -1.31 -6.86 7.64
CA ILE A 98 -2.62 -6.81 8.30
C ILE A 98 -2.52 -7.55 9.64
N GLU A 99 -2.00 -8.77 9.64
CA GLU A 99 -1.78 -9.56 10.85
C GLU A 99 -0.89 -8.85 11.87
N PHE A 100 0.19 -8.19 11.41
CA PHE A 100 1.05 -7.37 12.27
C PHE A 100 0.23 -6.27 12.97
N GLY A 101 -0.60 -5.52 12.25
CA GLY A 101 -1.44 -4.48 12.84
C GLY A 101 -2.40 -5.03 13.89
N LEU A 102 -3.09 -6.13 13.57
CA LEU A 102 -4.04 -6.78 14.50
C LEU A 102 -3.35 -7.30 15.76
N ARG A 103 -2.16 -7.90 15.65
CA ARG A 103 -1.34 -8.34 16.81
C ARG A 103 -0.94 -7.19 17.72
N HIS A 104 -0.81 -5.97 17.17
CA HIS A 104 -0.52 -4.75 17.93
C HIS A 104 -1.79 -4.01 18.38
N LYS A 105 -2.94 -4.72 18.39
CA LYS A 105 -4.25 -4.17 18.79
C LYS A 105 -4.69 -2.96 17.98
N LEU A 106 -4.21 -2.85 16.74
CA LEU A 106 -4.65 -1.81 15.82
C LEU A 106 -5.81 -2.33 14.97
N ALA A 107 -6.76 -1.47 14.69
CA ALA A 107 -7.64 -1.67 13.54
C ALA A 107 -6.83 -1.45 12.26
N VAL A 108 -7.15 -2.16 11.18
CA VAL A 108 -6.38 -2.09 9.93
C VAL A 108 -7.30 -1.76 8.77
N VAL A 109 -6.96 -0.70 8.03
CA VAL A 109 -7.60 -0.33 6.76
C VAL A 109 -6.61 -0.56 5.62
N ILE A 110 -7.03 -1.29 4.61
CA ILE A 110 -6.29 -1.45 3.35
C ILE A 110 -7.26 -1.40 2.18
N PHE A 111 -6.89 -0.76 1.10
CA PHE A 111 -7.69 -0.66 -0.11
C PHE A 111 -6.86 -0.90 -1.36
N ASP A 112 -7.52 -1.34 -2.42
CA ASP A 112 -6.89 -1.52 -3.72
C ASP A 112 -6.76 -0.17 -4.43
N LEU A 113 -5.57 0.17 -4.89
CA LEU A 113 -5.34 1.40 -5.68
C LEU A 113 -6.13 1.37 -7.00
N PRO A 114 -6.52 2.52 -7.58
CA PRO A 114 -7.11 2.58 -8.92
C PRO A 114 -6.36 1.71 -9.94
N GLY A 115 -7.10 0.89 -10.67
CA GLY A 115 -6.53 -0.05 -11.65
C GLY A 115 -5.82 -1.27 -11.07
N HIS A 116 -5.95 -1.53 -9.77
CA HIS A 116 -5.35 -2.69 -9.10
C HIS A 116 -6.43 -3.51 -8.37
N GLY A 117 -6.13 -4.79 -8.16
CA GLY A 117 -7.00 -5.68 -7.40
C GLY A 117 -8.45 -5.69 -7.88
N LEU A 118 -9.35 -5.42 -6.96
CA LEU A 118 -10.79 -5.34 -7.20
C LEU A 118 -11.29 -3.90 -7.45
N SER A 119 -10.41 -2.89 -7.40
CA SER A 119 -10.76 -1.51 -7.72
C SER A 119 -10.98 -1.31 -9.22
N SER A 120 -11.81 -0.33 -9.56
CA SER A 120 -12.07 0.04 -10.95
C SER A 120 -10.88 0.79 -11.59
N GLY A 121 -10.94 0.97 -12.90
CA GLY A 121 -9.91 1.63 -13.71
C GLY A 121 -9.16 0.67 -14.63
N GLU A 122 -8.38 1.23 -15.55
CA GLU A 122 -7.52 0.45 -16.45
C GLU A 122 -6.41 -0.24 -15.64
N GLN A 123 -6.22 -1.54 -15.88
CA GLN A 123 -5.32 -2.37 -15.09
C GLN A 123 -3.88 -1.83 -15.07
N ALA A 124 -3.34 -1.63 -13.86
CA ALA A 124 -2.01 -1.10 -13.59
C ALA A 124 -1.72 0.24 -14.32
N SER A 125 -2.75 1.11 -14.42
CA SER A 125 -2.67 2.38 -15.14
C SER A 125 -3.27 3.52 -14.33
N ILE A 126 -2.68 4.69 -14.42
CA ILE A 126 -3.20 5.94 -13.86
C ILE A 126 -2.71 7.13 -14.68
N SER A 127 -3.50 8.18 -14.78
CA SER A 127 -3.12 9.38 -15.54
C SER A 127 -2.30 10.39 -14.75
N SER A 128 -2.45 10.41 -13.42
CA SER A 128 -1.70 11.26 -12.49
C SER A 128 -1.58 10.58 -11.13
N PHE A 129 -0.45 10.77 -10.45
CA PHE A 129 -0.27 10.34 -9.05
C PHE A 129 -1.18 11.13 -8.09
N SER A 130 -1.61 12.35 -8.46
CA SER A 130 -2.58 13.10 -7.65
C SER A 130 -3.88 12.34 -7.44
N LEU A 131 -4.32 11.52 -8.41
CA LEU A 131 -5.51 10.68 -8.27
C LEU A 131 -5.36 9.60 -7.18
N TYR A 132 -4.16 9.01 -7.05
CA TYR A 132 -3.87 8.10 -5.92
C TYR A 132 -3.96 8.83 -4.58
N ARG A 133 -3.39 10.06 -4.50
CA ARG A 133 -3.47 10.90 -3.30
C ARG A 133 -4.90 11.28 -2.96
N GLU A 134 -5.72 11.64 -3.95
CA GLU A 134 -7.13 11.97 -3.77
C GLU A 134 -7.93 10.78 -3.22
N VAL A 135 -7.68 9.57 -3.75
CA VAL A 135 -8.28 8.33 -3.24
C VAL A 135 -7.88 8.09 -1.78
N PHE A 136 -6.59 8.27 -1.45
CA PHE A 136 -6.13 8.12 -0.07
C PHE A 136 -6.75 9.17 0.85
N ALA A 137 -6.83 10.42 0.44
CA ALA A 137 -7.48 11.49 1.19
C ALA A 137 -8.96 11.18 1.46
N GLU A 138 -9.67 10.65 0.48
CA GLU A 138 -11.08 10.25 0.64
C GLU A 138 -11.23 9.08 1.62
N CYS A 139 -10.36 8.07 1.56
CA CYS A 139 -10.32 6.98 2.54
C CYS A 139 -10.18 7.52 3.98
N LEU A 140 -9.26 8.47 4.18
CA LEU A 140 -9.04 9.10 5.48
C LEU A 140 -10.24 9.94 5.93
N ARG A 141 -10.90 10.63 5.00
CA ARG A 141 -12.11 11.40 5.29
C ARG A 141 -13.24 10.50 5.76
N LEU A 142 -13.46 9.36 5.09
CA LEU A 142 -14.45 8.37 5.48
C LEU A 142 -14.14 7.74 6.84
N ALA A 143 -12.88 7.38 7.07
CA ALA A 143 -12.41 6.86 8.36
C ALA A 143 -12.63 7.88 9.50
N GLN A 144 -12.43 9.17 9.23
CA GLN A 144 -12.70 10.23 10.21
C GLN A 144 -14.19 10.39 10.48
N GLN A 145 -15.03 10.34 9.45
CA GLN A 145 -16.47 10.41 9.61
C GLN A 145 -17.03 9.21 10.39
N ALA A 146 -16.46 8.03 10.17
CA ALA A 146 -16.80 6.82 10.91
C ALA A 146 -16.21 6.78 12.33
N GLY A 147 -15.39 7.75 12.70
CA GLY A 147 -14.80 7.81 14.05
C GLY A 147 -13.81 6.68 14.34
N LEU A 148 -13.04 6.19 13.33
CA LEU A 148 -12.08 5.13 13.55
C LEU A 148 -11.06 5.52 14.62
N ALA A 149 -10.66 4.53 15.42
CA ALA A 149 -9.78 4.71 16.59
C ALA A 149 -8.49 5.46 16.25
N ARG A 150 -8.15 6.41 17.11
CA ARG A 150 -6.87 7.16 17.05
C ARG A 150 -5.92 6.67 18.15
N PRO A 151 -4.60 6.84 17.97
CA PRO A 151 -3.91 7.52 16.87
C PRO A 151 -3.98 6.77 15.54
N TRP A 152 -3.79 7.49 14.44
CA TRP A 152 -3.67 6.89 13.12
C TRP A 152 -2.21 6.68 12.75
N HIS A 153 -1.94 5.57 12.10
CA HIS A 153 -0.64 5.20 11.57
C HIS A 153 -0.77 4.88 10.07
N VAL A 154 0.28 5.07 9.32
CA VAL A 154 0.28 4.73 7.89
C VAL A 154 1.54 3.96 7.52
N MET A 155 1.35 2.93 6.70
CA MET A 155 2.43 2.13 6.12
C MET A 155 2.25 2.03 4.61
N GLY A 156 3.27 2.39 3.83
CA GLY A 156 3.24 2.34 2.38
C GLY A 156 4.41 1.57 1.79
N GLN A 157 4.11 0.54 0.99
CA GLN A 157 5.10 -0.24 0.25
C GLN A 157 5.31 0.36 -1.15
N SER A 158 6.55 0.62 -1.55
CA SER A 158 6.91 1.03 -2.92
C SER A 158 6.10 2.23 -3.42
N THR A 159 5.18 2.04 -4.39
CA THR A 159 4.24 3.07 -4.85
C THR A 159 3.33 3.57 -3.74
N GLY A 160 2.89 2.68 -2.83
CA GLY A 160 2.16 3.09 -1.63
C GLY A 160 2.97 4.07 -0.78
N GLY A 161 4.29 3.85 -0.66
CA GLY A 161 5.21 4.80 -0.02
C GLY A 161 5.30 6.14 -0.75
N ALA A 162 5.31 6.13 -2.10
CA ALA A 162 5.27 7.36 -2.90
C ALA A 162 3.98 8.15 -2.65
N ILE A 163 2.83 7.47 -2.56
CA ILE A 163 1.52 8.10 -2.28
C ILE A 163 1.50 8.73 -0.89
N VAL A 164 2.02 8.04 0.12
CA VAL A 164 2.13 8.58 1.48
C VAL A 164 3.02 9.82 1.51
N MET A 165 4.18 9.78 0.84
CA MET A 165 5.06 10.96 0.74
C MET A 165 4.38 12.12 0.02
N ASP A 166 3.69 11.85 -1.10
CA ASP A 166 2.96 12.86 -1.86
C ASP A 166 1.85 13.51 -1.01
N TYR A 167 1.11 12.71 -0.26
CA TYR A 167 0.09 13.19 0.67
C TYR A 167 0.68 14.08 1.76
N CYS A 168 1.80 13.68 2.36
CA CYS A 168 2.47 14.45 3.41
C CYS A 168 3.05 15.78 2.90
N LEU A 169 3.58 15.80 1.67
CA LEU A 169 4.31 16.95 1.11
C LEU A 169 3.41 17.96 0.38
N SER A 170 2.29 17.51 -0.17
CA SER A 170 1.42 18.34 -1.03
C SER A 170 0.59 19.40 -0.32
N GLY A 171 0.59 19.45 1.02
CA GLY A 171 -0.18 20.41 1.81
C GLY A 171 -1.71 20.22 1.77
N HIS A 172 -2.20 19.12 1.16
CA HIS A 172 -3.64 18.83 1.03
C HIS A 172 -4.33 18.47 2.36
N THR A 173 -3.58 18.39 3.43
CA THR A 173 -4.07 18.00 4.77
C THR A 173 -4.78 19.14 5.49
N GLY A 174 -5.43 20.12 4.85
CA GLY A 174 -6.20 21.18 5.52
C GLY A 174 -5.55 21.83 6.77
N GLY A 175 -4.47 21.26 7.25
CA GLY A 175 -3.54 21.66 8.27
C GLY A 175 -2.18 21.11 7.88
N ASN A 176 -1.25 21.96 7.56
CA ASN A 176 0.11 21.65 7.16
C ASN A 176 0.69 20.45 7.93
N TYR A 177 0.62 19.21 7.38
CA TYR A 177 1.27 18.04 7.99
C TYR A 177 2.74 18.35 8.34
N CYS A 178 3.34 19.27 7.59
CA CYS A 178 4.70 19.73 7.76
C CYS A 178 4.83 20.95 8.68
N SER A 179 3.73 21.52 9.21
CA SER A 179 3.81 22.65 10.12
C SER A 179 4.13 22.18 11.54
N ARG A 180 5.08 22.85 12.19
CA ARG A 180 5.43 22.59 13.59
C ARG A 180 4.31 22.93 14.59
N GLN A 181 3.19 23.50 14.15
CA GLN A 181 2.15 24.09 15.00
C GLN A 181 0.85 23.28 15.03
N GLN A 182 0.69 22.24 14.20
CA GLN A 182 -0.51 21.40 14.22
C GLN A 182 -0.17 19.94 14.46
N PRO A 183 -1.02 19.18 15.20
CA PRO A 183 -0.81 17.75 15.40
C PRO A 183 -0.81 17.03 14.04
N HIS A 184 0.18 16.18 13.84
CA HIS A 184 0.27 15.36 12.65
C HIS A 184 -0.96 14.44 12.56
N GLN A 185 -1.47 14.21 11.34
CA GLN A 185 -2.60 13.32 11.13
C GLN A 185 -2.23 11.87 11.48
N PHE A 186 -0.96 11.51 11.27
CA PHE A 186 -0.41 10.20 11.61
C PHE A 186 0.62 10.32 12.74
N GLU A 187 0.49 9.41 13.72
CA GLU A 187 1.46 9.24 14.80
C GLU A 187 2.75 8.58 14.26
N LYS A 188 2.60 7.51 13.48
CA LYS A 188 3.71 6.81 12.83
C LYS A 188 3.49 6.79 11.31
N VAL A 189 4.55 7.10 10.58
CA VAL A 189 4.61 6.98 9.12
C VAL A 189 5.75 6.04 8.78
N VAL A 190 5.45 4.91 8.14
CA VAL A 190 6.41 3.88 7.77
C VAL A 190 6.41 3.67 6.26
N LEU A 191 7.56 3.78 5.63
CA LEU A 191 7.76 3.59 4.20
C LEU A 191 8.62 2.35 3.97
N LEU A 192 8.05 1.35 3.30
CA LEU A 192 8.71 0.09 2.96
C LEU A 192 9.21 0.16 1.52
N ALA A 193 10.53 0.13 1.32
CA ALA A 193 11.18 0.21 0.00
C ALA A 193 10.55 1.27 -0.92
N PRO A 194 10.43 2.54 -0.47
CA PRO A 194 9.60 3.55 -1.12
C PRO A 194 10.08 3.90 -2.52
N LEU A 195 9.13 4.10 -3.43
CA LEU A 195 9.40 4.49 -4.80
C LEU A 195 9.59 6.01 -4.90
N VAL A 196 10.74 6.46 -5.39
CA VAL A 196 10.93 7.77 -6.01
C VAL A 196 11.28 7.56 -7.48
N ARG A 197 12.24 6.69 -7.78
CA ARG A 197 12.49 6.26 -9.15
C ARG A 197 12.83 4.76 -9.21
N PRO A 198 12.41 4.06 -10.31
CA PRO A 198 12.77 2.67 -10.55
C PRO A 198 14.27 2.48 -10.81
N HIS A 199 14.74 1.25 -10.62
CA HIS A 199 16.06 0.84 -11.07
C HIS A 199 16.19 1.00 -12.60
N HIS A 200 17.39 1.28 -13.12
CA HIS A 200 17.64 1.58 -14.54
C HIS A 200 16.77 2.71 -15.13
N TRP A 201 16.42 3.71 -14.30
CA TRP A 201 15.50 4.79 -14.66
C TRP A 201 15.82 5.50 -15.97
N TRP A 202 17.09 5.79 -16.25
CA TRP A 202 17.48 6.48 -17.46
C TRP A 202 17.26 5.67 -18.73
N GLN A 203 17.50 4.36 -18.68
CA GLN A 203 17.24 3.44 -19.80
C GLN A 203 15.72 3.31 -20.03
N GLY A 204 14.94 3.16 -18.94
CA GLY A 204 13.49 3.14 -19.01
C GLY A 204 12.91 4.42 -19.57
N ARG A 205 13.43 5.60 -19.21
CA ARG A 205 12.99 6.89 -19.77
C ARG A 205 13.23 7.01 -21.26
N LEU A 206 14.40 6.59 -21.72
CA LEU A 206 14.75 6.63 -23.16
C LEU A 206 13.83 5.69 -23.95
N MET A 207 13.66 4.46 -23.48
CA MET A 207 12.78 3.48 -24.11
C MET A 207 11.33 3.98 -24.14
N HIS A 208 10.83 4.53 -23.02
CA HIS A 208 9.49 5.13 -22.96
C HIS A 208 9.34 6.28 -23.97
N ALA A 209 10.30 7.21 -24.07
CA ALA A 209 10.22 8.34 -24.98
C ALA A 209 10.14 7.90 -26.47
N VAL A 210 10.75 6.76 -26.81
CA VAL A 210 10.72 6.19 -28.15
C VAL A 210 9.42 5.42 -28.41
N LEU A 211 8.94 4.66 -27.45
CA LEU A 211 7.80 3.74 -27.62
C LEU A 211 6.45 4.36 -27.31
N GLU A 212 6.38 5.36 -26.42
CA GLU A 212 5.14 6.00 -25.97
C GLU A 212 4.19 6.44 -27.09
N PRO A 213 4.66 7.01 -28.21
CA PRO A 213 3.76 7.40 -29.30
C PRO A 213 3.10 6.21 -30.04
N PHE A 214 3.62 5.00 -29.83
CA PHE A 214 3.25 3.81 -30.62
C PHE A 214 2.60 2.70 -29.81
N VAL A 215 2.77 2.70 -28.46
CA VAL A 215 2.25 1.62 -27.60
C VAL A 215 1.70 2.16 -26.29
N ASP A 216 0.53 1.66 -25.88
CA ASP A 216 -0.09 2.00 -24.60
C ASP A 216 0.51 1.20 -23.44
N SER A 217 1.08 0.05 -23.73
CA SER A 217 1.68 -0.84 -22.72
C SER A 217 2.72 -1.77 -23.33
N ILE A 218 3.63 -2.26 -22.51
CA ILE A 218 4.60 -3.30 -22.86
C ILE A 218 4.42 -4.51 -21.93
N ALA A 219 4.87 -5.69 -22.35
CA ALA A 219 4.87 -6.87 -21.50
C ALA A 219 5.69 -6.63 -20.22
N ARG A 220 5.13 -6.98 -19.05
CA ARG A 220 5.82 -6.89 -17.77
C ARG A 220 6.93 -7.94 -17.70
N GLY A 221 8.16 -7.52 -17.40
CA GLY A 221 9.21 -8.40 -16.94
C GLY A 221 9.03 -8.71 -15.45
N PHE A 222 8.94 -9.99 -15.06
CA PHE A 222 8.96 -10.37 -13.66
C PHE A 222 10.38 -10.30 -13.12
N VAL A 223 10.60 -9.40 -12.17
CA VAL A 223 11.87 -9.25 -11.47
C VAL A 223 11.78 -10.03 -10.16
N ARG A 224 12.84 -10.71 -9.78
CA ARG A 224 12.95 -11.38 -8.47
C ARG A 224 13.02 -10.31 -7.36
N ASN A 225 11.86 -9.88 -6.88
CA ASN A 225 11.70 -8.79 -5.92
C ASN A 225 11.52 -9.24 -4.47
N SER A 226 11.54 -10.55 -4.21
CA SER A 226 11.52 -11.18 -2.89
C SER A 226 12.52 -12.34 -2.83
N SER A 227 12.86 -12.79 -1.64
CA SER A 227 13.60 -14.03 -1.37
C SER A 227 12.69 -15.23 -1.14
N ASP A 228 11.38 -15.00 -1.04
CA ASP A 228 10.36 -16.03 -0.91
C ASP A 228 10.00 -16.58 -2.29
N GLU A 229 10.47 -17.80 -2.60
CA GLU A 229 10.24 -18.45 -3.89
C GLU A 229 8.78 -18.87 -4.09
N GLU A 230 8.07 -19.19 -3.01
CA GLU A 230 6.66 -19.55 -3.07
C GLU A 230 5.83 -18.33 -3.43
N PHE A 231 6.07 -17.19 -2.78
CA PHE A 231 5.46 -15.92 -3.13
C PHE A 231 5.75 -15.51 -4.57
N LEU A 232 7.00 -15.62 -5.03
CA LEU A 232 7.36 -15.30 -6.41
C LEU A 232 6.61 -16.16 -7.43
N ARG A 233 6.50 -17.46 -7.17
CA ARG A 233 5.73 -18.38 -8.01
C ARG A 233 4.24 -18.05 -7.98
N PHE A 234 3.70 -17.75 -6.80
CA PHE A 234 2.30 -17.36 -6.63
C PHE A 234 1.93 -16.15 -7.49
N ILE A 235 2.65 -15.03 -7.36
CA ILE A 235 2.35 -13.82 -8.15
C ILE A 235 2.60 -14.00 -9.65
N GLN A 236 3.51 -14.89 -10.03
CA GLN A 236 3.85 -15.13 -11.42
C GLN A 236 2.88 -16.06 -12.13
N GLU A 237 2.36 -17.08 -11.45
CA GLU A 237 1.63 -18.18 -12.07
C GLU A 237 0.18 -18.30 -11.62
N GLN A 238 -0.15 -17.91 -10.38
CA GLN A 238 -1.41 -18.26 -9.73
C GLN A 238 -2.31 -17.06 -9.47
N ASP A 239 -1.74 -15.89 -9.22
CA ASP A 239 -2.52 -14.71 -8.86
C ASP A 239 -3.27 -14.12 -10.07
N PRO A 240 -4.61 -14.23 -10.11
CA PRO A 240 -5.40 -13.75 -11.23
C PRO A 240 -5.54 -12.22 -11.28
N LEU A 241 -5.20 -11.50 -10.21
CA LEU A 241 -5.27 -10.04 -10.13
C LEU A 241 -3.99 -9.35 -10.62
N GLN A 242 -2.92 -10.12 -10.87
CA GLN A 242 -1.64 -9.58 -11.33
C GLN A 242 -1.70 -9.03 -12.75
N SER A 243 -1.27 -7.79 -12.93
CA SER A 243 -1.07 -7.25 -14.27
C SER A 243 0.14 -7.88 -14.98
N ARG A 244 -0.05 -8.24 -16.23
CA ARG A 244 0.99 -8.77 -17.14
C ARG A 244 1.60 -7.68 -18.03
N LYS A 245 1.19 -6.43 -17.84
CA LYS A 245 1.60 -5.29 -18.67
C LYS A 245 2.09 -4.13 -17.81
N LEU A 246 3.07 -3.40 -18.31
CA LEU A 246 3.50 -2.10 -17.80
C LEU A 246 2.83 -1.00 -18.65
N SER A 247 2.01 -0.18 -18.03
CA SER A 247 1.30 0.92 -18.69
C SER A 247 2.25 2.09 -19.00
N ALA A 248 2.29 2.55 -20.26
CA ALA A 248 3.00 3.77 -20.66
C ALA A 248 2.42 5.01 -19.96
N ARG A 249 1.10 5.03 -19.75
CA ARG A 249 0.37 6.08 -19.02
C ARG A 249 0.85 6.19 -17.58
N TRP A 250 1.02 5.05 -16.88
CA TRP A 250 1.55 5.04 -15.52
C TRP A 250 3.00 5.55 -15.44
N VAL A 251 3.85 5.13 -16.39
CA VAL A 251 5.25 5.62 -16.46
C VAL A 251 5.28 7.14 -16.67
N ARG A 252 4.38 7.67 -17.49
CA ARG A 252 4.24 9.12 -17.71
C ARG A 252 3.80 9.82 -16.42
N ALA A 253 2.80 9.28 -15.72
CA ALA A 253 2.32 9.81 -14.46
C ALA A 253 3.43 9.84 -13.41
N LEU A 254 4.23 8.76 -13.30
CA LEU A 254 5.39 8.70 -12.42
C LEU A 254 6.44 9.76 -12.76
N LYS A 255 6.76 9.95 -14.06
CA LYS A 255 7.70 10.99 -14.52
C LYS A 255 7.26 12.40 -14.13
N ASN A 256 5.97 12.67 -14.18
CA ASN A 256 5.42 13.97 -13.80
C ASN A 256 5.45 14.15 -12.29
N TRP A 257 5.01 13.14 -11.54
CA TRP A 257 5.06 13.16 -10.09
C TRP A 257 6.50 13.35 -9.54
N GLN A 258 7.50 12.76 -10.16
CA GLN A 258 8.90 12.98 -9.75
C GLN A 258 9.32 14.44 -9.83
N LYS A 259 8.83 15.19 -10.84
CA LYS A 259 9.10 16.63 -10.94
C LYS A 259 8.42 17.40 -9.81
N GLU A 260 7.18 17.02 -9.50
CA GLU A 260 6.41 17.59 -8.39
C GLU A 260 7.11 17.29 -7.05
N PHE A 261 7.50 16.04 -6.83
CA PHE A 261 8.22 15.60 -5.64
C PHE A 261 9.51 16.42 -5.39
N VAL A 262 10.31 16.63 -6.43
CA VAL A 262 11.51 17.46 -6.34
C VAL A 262 11.17 18.91 -5.99
N GLY A 263 10.03 19.42 -6.44
CA GLY A 263 9.56 20.79 -6.20
C GLY A 263 8.98 21.04 -4.79
N TYR A 264 8.59 19.98 -4.04
CA TYR A 264 8.04 20.17 -2.70
C TYR A 264 9.04 20.76 -1.71
N ALA A 265 8.54 21.57 -0.80
CA ALA A 265 9.31 22.03 0.36
C ALA A 265 9.58 20.86 1.32
N PRO A 266 10.71 20.87 2.06
CA PRO A 266 11.00 19.84 3.06
C PRO A 266 9.95 19.81 4.18
N CYS A 267 9.63 18.59 4.62
CA CYS A 267 8.76 18.29 5.74
C CYS A 267 9.59 17.76 6.92
N PHE A 268 9.49 18.39 8.08
CA PHE A 268 10.26 18.02 9.27
C PHE A 268 9.56 16.96 10.15
N ALA A 269 8.43 16.42 9.70
CA ALA A 269 7.81 15.29 10.38
C ALA A 269 8.75 14.09 10.40
N ARG A 270 8.73 13.34 11.51
CA ARG A 270 9.51 12.11 11.62
C ARG A 270 8.79 11.01 10.84
N ILE A 271 9.49 10.43 9.90
CA ILE A 271 9.06 9.22 9.18
C ILE A 271 10.08 8.11 9.36
N HIS A 272 9.67 6.87 9.18
CA HIS A 272 10.54 5.71 9.22
C HIS A 272 10.61 5.08 7.83
N VAL A 273 11.82 4.90 7.32
CA VAL A 273 12.07 4.24 6.03
C VAL A 273 12.75 2.91 6.31
N ILE A 274 12.22 1.83 5.76
CA ILE A 274 12.82 0.51 5.83
C ILE A 274 13.13 0.05 4.41
N GLN A 275 14.42 -0.28 4.14
CA GLN A 275 14.91 -0.56 2.79
C GLN A 275 15.73 -1.85 2.75
N GLY A 276 15.44 -2.70 1.78
CA GLY A 276 16.26 -3.87 1.47
C GLY A 276 17.52 -3.49 0.69
N ALA A 277 18.70 -3.93 1.13
CA ALA A 277 19.96 -3.61 0.46
C ALA A 277 20.18 -4.37 -0.87
N LEU A 278 19.43 -5.48 -1.08
CA LEU A 278 19.46 -6.27 -2.31
C LEU A 278 18.34 -5.87 -3.30
N ASP A 279 17.64 -4.77 -3.05
CA ASP A 279 16.60 -4.26 -3.92
C ASP A 279 17.16 -3.89 -5.30
N LYS A 280 16.57 -4.50 -6.35
CA LYS A 280 16.87 -4.24 -7.76
C LYS A 280 15.63 -3.74 -8.54
N THR A 281 14.55 -3.43 -7.82
CA THR A 281 13.32 -2.89 -8.40
C THR A 281 13.35 -1.37 -8.43
N VAL A 282 13.84 -0.74 -7.36
CA VAL A 282 14.00 0.71 -7.29
C VAL A 282 15.47 1.09 -7.15
N ASP A 283 15.80 2.30 -7.57
CA ASP A 283 17.13 2.90 -7.30
C ASP A 283 17.16 3.41 -5.85
N TRP A 284 17.26 2.47 -4.92
CA TRP A 284 17.11 2.79 -3.50
C TRP A 284 18.15 3.79 -2.98
N ARG A 285 19.39 3.78 -3.54
CA ARG A 285 20.42 4.75 -3.14
C ARG A 285 20.04 6.18 -3.49
N TYR A 286 19.48 6.38 -4.67
CA TYR A 286 18.93 7.67 -5.05
C TYR A 286 17.66 8.01 -4.24
N ASN A 287 16.76 7.04 -4.09
CA ASN A 287 15.48 7.23 -3.41
C ASN A 287 15.68 7.65 -1.96
N LEU A 288 16.59 7.00 -1.22
CA LEU A 288 16.88 7.36 0.17
C LEU A 288 17.41 8.80 0.29
N ARG A 289 18.35 9.21 -0.58
CA ARG A 289 18.83 10.60 -0.58
C ARG A 289 17.72 11.61 -0.89
N ALA A 290 16.92 11.32 -1.91
CA ALA A 290 15.82 12.19 -2.30
C ALA A 290 14.74 12.29 -1.21
N ILE A 291 14.54 11.21 -0.45
CA ILE A 291 13.63 11.19 0.71
C ILE A 291 14.24 11.99 1.87
N GLU A 292 15.52 11.82 2.16
CA GLU A 292 16.23 12.58 3.21
C GLU A 292 16.20 14.09 2.94
N ASP A 293 16.35 14.51 1.67
CA ASP A 293 16.20 15.92 1.26
C ASP A 293 14.79 16.47 1.55
N LYS A 294 13.75 15.63 1.46
CA LYS A 294 12.35 16.01 1.69
C LYS A 294 11.88 15.81 3.12
N PHE A 295 12.47 14.86 3.82
CA PHE A 295 12.17 14.53 5.22
C PHE A 295 13.48 14.47 6.02
N PRO A 296 14.04 15.62 6.42
CA PRO A 296 15.35 15.67 7.11
C PRO A 296 15.38 14.91 8.45
N ASN A 297 14.21 14.64 9.05
CA ASN A 297 14.09 13.86 10.29
C ASN A 297 13.74 12.39 10.03
N ALA A 298 13.88 11.89 8.79
CA ALA A 298 13.62 10.49 8.47
C ALA A 298 14.61 9.54 9.18
N ALA A 299 14.06 8.50 9.82
CA ALA A 299 14.87 7.41 10.37
C ALA A 299 15.00 6.31 9.31
N MET A 300 16.25 6.05 8.87
CA MET A 300 16.55 5.07 7.83
C MET A 300 16.97 3.73 8.44
N ASN A 301 16.26 2.65 8.11
CA ASN A 301 16.52 1.30 8.57
C ASN A 301 16.85 0.40 7.35
N MET A 302 18.00 -0.27 7.38
CA MET A 302 18.44 -1.15 6.30
C MET A 302 18.35 -2.62 6.70
N ILE A 303 17.77 -3.45 5.83
CA ILE A 303 17.81 -4.90 5.96
C ILE A 303 18.78 -5.45 4.89
N ALA A 304 19.93 -5.92 5.32
CA ALA A 304 21.08 -6.22 4.45
C ALA A 304 20.78 -7.28 3.37
N ASP A 305 19.96 -8.27 3.69
CA ASP A 305 19.63 -9.42 2.85
C ASP A 305 18.22 -9.36 2.25
N ALA A 306 17.46 -8.29 2.50
CA ALA A 306 16.14 -8.09 1.92
C ALA A 306 16.21 -7.52 0.49
N ARG A 307 15.21 -7.91 -0.30
CA ARG A 307 14.92 -7.35 -1.62
C ARG A 307 13.89 -6.23 -1.54
N HIS A 308 13.06 -6.09 -2.57
CA HIS A 308 12.11 -4.98 -2.69
C HIS A 308 10.82 -5.21 -1.92
N HIS A 309 10.22 -6.39 -2.04
CA HIS A 309 8.88 -6.67 -1.52
C HIS A 309 8.92 -7.08 -0.05
N LEU A 310 9.21 -6.11 0.84
CA LEU A 310 9.46 -6.37 2.26
C LEU A 310 8.29 -7.08 2.96
N ALA A 311 7.05 -6.76 2.60
CA ALA A 311 5.85 -7.38 3.16
C ALA A 311 5.79 -8.90 2.92
N ASN A 312 6.36 -9.38 1.82
CA ASN A 312 6.36 -10.79 1.41
C ASN A 312 7.78 -11.31 1.13
N GLU A 313 8.73 -10.94 1.97
CA GLU A 313 10.03 -11.59 2.02
C GLU A 313 9.93 -12.95 2.72
N SER A 314 10.99 -13.78 2.64
CA SER A 314 11.07 -15.02 3.40
C SER A 314 10.86 -14.78 4.90
N GLU A 315 10.36 -15.78 5.62
CA GLU A 315 10.02 -15.69 7.05
C GLU A 315 11.18 -15.12 7.88
N ALA A 316 12.41 -15.57 7.63
CA ALA A 316 13.61 -15.08 8.32
C ALA A 316 13.83 -13.58 8.13
N ILE A 317 13.57 -13.06 6.92
CA ILE A 317 13.71 -11.63 6.59
C ILE A 317 12.51 -10.84 7.13
N ARG A 318 11.28 -11.37 7.02
CA ARG A 318 10.11 -10.76 7.66
C ARG A 318 10.29 -10.63 9.18
N GLY A 319 10.93 -11.62 9.84
CA GLY A 319 11.28 -11.51 11.26
C GLY A 319 12.21 -10.33 11.58
N LYS A 320 13.10 -9.93 10.63
CA LYS A 320 13.91 -8.70 10.78
C LYS A 320 13.06 -7.45 10.60
N LEU A 321 12.17 -7.45 9.60
CA LEU A 321 11.21 -6.37 9.39
C LEU A 321 10.34 -6.15 10.63
N TYR A 322 9.78 -7.21 11.19
CA TYR A 322 8.90 -7.12 12.36
C TYR A 322 9.62 -6.54 13.59
N ARG A 323 10.86 -6.95 13.88
CA ARG A 323 11.64 -6.34 14.98
C ARG A 323 11.82 -4.82 14.80
N ILE A 324 12.01 -4.35 13.56
CA ILE A 324 12.09 -2.90 13.29
C ILE A 324 10.73 -2.25 13.50
N LEU A 325 9.67 -2.86 12.97
CA LEU A 325 8.30 -2.35 13.13
C LEU A 325 7.89 -2.31 14.60
N GLU A 326 8.15 -3.35 15.36
CA GLU A 326 7.91 -3.41 16.82
C GLU A 326 8.57 -2.22 17.51
N SER A 327 9.86 -1.97 17.27
CA SER A 327 10.57 -0.82 17.85
C SER A 327 10.03 0.56 17.42
N ILE A 328 9.26 0.61 16.33
CA ILE A 328 8.60 1.85 15.88
C ILE A 328 7.25 2.04 16.57
N PHE A 329 6.53 0.94 16.81
CA PHE A 329 5.17 0.96 17.37
C PHE A 329 5.14 0.89 18.90
N GLU A 330 6.24 0.52 19.55
CA GLU A 330 6.47 0.73 20.99
C GLU A 330 6.61 2.25 21.30
#